data_cc69303a31700d3cba457866ba1f1083
#
_entry.id   cc69303a31700d3cba457866ba1f1083
#
_cell.length_a   1.000
_cell.length_b   1.000
_cell.length_c   1.000
_cell.angle_alpha   90.00
_cell.angle_beta   90.00
_cell.angle_gamma   90.00
#
_symmetry.space_group_name_H-M   'P 1'
#
loop_
_entity.id
_entity.type
_entity.pdbx_description
1 polymer ?
#
loop_
_entity_poly.entity_id
_entity_poly.type
_entity_poly.pdbx_seq_one_letter_code
_entity_poly.pdbx_strand_id
1 'polypeptide(L)'
;IVDNAVDEHLAGFCTEILVTLEADGSCTVKDNGRGIPVELHKKGVSAERVVLSTLHAGGKFDNNAYKTSGGLHGVGASVVNALSEWLEVEVYTEGKIYRQRYERGRTMYPLKMVGECPADKHGTKVSFLPDKEIFEETVYDYDTLKIRLRETAFLTKNLKITLRDDREEKKEKTFHYEGGIKEFVTYLNRSNVALYDQVIYCEGSKDGVLVEVAMQHNDSYTENIYSFVNNINTPEGGTHLTGFKNALTKTFNDYGRKNKLLKDSEPALSGEDIREGMTAIISVKIEEPQFEGQTKQKLGNSEARGAV
;
A
#
# COMPACT_ATOMS: atom_id res chain seq x y z
N ILE A 1 -9.55 -3.88 0.24
CA ILE A 1 -9.55 -4.77 1.41
C ILE A 1 -8.12 -4.94 1.93
N VAL A 2 -7.15 -5.31 1.11
CA VAL A 2 -5.73 -5.45 1.53
C VAL A 2 -5.21 -4.17 2.20
N ASP A 3 -5.52 -2.99 1.65
CA ASP A 3 -5.07 -1.71 2.20
C ASP A 3 -5.56 -1.48 3.65
N ASN A 4 -6.73 -2.01 4.01
CA ASN A 4 -7.20 -1.93 5.39
C ASN A 4 -6.32 -2.75 6.36
N ALA A 5 -5.85 -3.93 5.92
CA ALA A 5 -4.93 -4.74 6.71
C ALA A 5 -3.52 -4.11 6.77
N VAL A 6 -3.09 -3.45 5.69
CA VAL A 6 -1.85 -2.66 5.68
C VAL A 6 -1.94 -1.49 6.66
N ASP A 7 -3.08 -0.79 6.73
CA ASP A 7 -3.28 0.28 7.70
C ASP A 7 -3.23 -0.24 9.16
N GLU A 8 -3.74 -1.46 9.43
CA GLU A 8 -3.57 -2.12 10.74
C GLU A 8 -2.10 -2.44 11.04
N HIS A 9 -1.29 -2.79 10.01
CA HIS A 9 0.15 -2.97 10.17
C HIS A 9 0.84 -1.64 10.50
N LEU A 10 0.53 -0.58 9.77
CA LEU A 10 1.10 0.76 10.01
C LEU A 10 0.73 1.31 11.40
N ALA A 11 -0.42 0.90 11.92
CA ALA A 11 -0.85 1.17 13.30
C ALA A 11 -0.16 0.26 14.35
N GLY A 12 0.65 -0.72 13.93
CA GLY A 12 1.43 -1.61 14.80
C GLY A 12 0.70 -2.87 15.27
N PHE A 13 -0.45 -3.21 14.69
CA PHE A 13 -1.29 -4.32 15.17
C PHE A 13 -1.34 -5.54 14.25
N CYS A 14 -0.97 -5.41 12.97
CA CYS A 14 -0.99 -6.50 12.01
C CYS A 14 0.44 -6.87 11.59
N THR A 15 0.74 -8.15 11.53
CA THR A 15 2.04 -8.68 11.08
C THR A 15 1.94 -9.62 9.88
N GLU A 16 0.74 -10.14 9.62
CA GLU A 16 0.51 -11.10 8.55
C GLU A 16 -0.79 -10.83 7.80
N ILE A 17 -0.72 -10.90 6.47
CA ILE A 17 -1.87 -10.84 5.56
C ILE A 17 -1.82 -12.07 4.66
N LEU A 18 -2.94 -12.79 4.56
CA LEU A 18 -3.14 -13.89 3.62
C LEU A 18 -4.22 -13.50 2.60
N VAL A 19 -3.85 -13.51 1.34
CA VAL A 19 -4.77 -13.32 0.21
C VAL A 19 -4.93 -14.67 -0.49
N THR A 20 -6.16 -15.16 -0.61
CA THR A 20 -6.46 -16.44 -1.23
C THR A 20 -7.42 -16.25 -2.41
N LEU A 21 -7.06 -16.76 -3.57
CA LEU A 21 -7.95 -16.94 -4.72
C LEU A 21 -8.60 -18.31 -4.56
N GLU A 22 -9.90 -18.30 -4.26
CA GLU A 22 -10.63 -19.50 -3.93
C GLU A 22 -11.08 -20.26 -5.21
N ALA A 23 -11.33 -21.55 -5.08
CA ALA A 23 -11.73 -22.40 -6.20
C ALA A 23 -13.07 -22.00 -6.86
N ASP A 24 -13.94 -21.32 -6.12
CA ASP A 24 -15.24 -20.82 -6.61
C ASP A 24 -15.14 -19.45 -7.33
N GLY A 25 -13.92 -18.91 -7.47
CA GLY A 25 -13.65 -17.60 -8.08
C GLY A 25 -13.73 -16.42 -7.11
N SER A 26 -14.06 -16.66 -5.85
CA SER A 26 -14.02 -15.62 -4.82
C SER A 26 -12.58 -15.31 -4.37
N CYS A 27 -12.41 -14.17 -3.71
CA CYS A 27 -11.16 -13.77 -3.07
C CYS A 27 -11.36 -13.64 -1.58
N THR A 28 -10.44 -14.19 -0.80
CA THR A 28 -10.40 -14.07 0.66
C THR A 28 -9.17 -13.29 1.08
N VAL A 29 -9.35 -12.26 1.90
CA VAL A 29 -8.26 -11.53 2.56
C VAL A 29 -8.41 -11.70 4.05
N LYS A 30 -7.37 -12.23 4.70
CA LYS A 30 -7.32 -12.44 6.14
C LYS A 30 -6.10 -11.74 6.71
N ASP A 31 -6.30 -11.00 7.78
CA ASP A 31 -5.25 -10.37 8.57
C ASP A 31 -5.26 -10.87 10.03
N ASN A 32 -4.20 -10.57 10.76
CA ASN A 32 -4.08 -10.78 12.20
C ASN A 32 -4.04 -9.46 12.99
N GLY A 33 -4.69 -8.41 12.48
CA GLY A 33 -4.86 -7.13 13.13
C GLY A 33 -5.84 -7.22 14.33
N ARG A 34 -6.28 -6.07 14.85
CA ARG A 34 -7.23 -6.04 15.99
C ARG A 34 -8.61 -6.61 15.66
N GLY A 35 -8.96 -6.66 14.41
CA GLY A 35 -10.32 -6.95 13.96
C GLY A 35 -11.18 -5.69 13.82
N ILE A 36 -12.11 -5.70 12.87
CA ILE A 36 -13.10 -4.63 12.75
C ILE A 36 -13.97 -4.61 14.03
N PRO A 37 -14.22 -3.42 14.63
CA PRO A 37 -15.07 -3.34 15.84
C PRO A 37 -16.45 -3.97 15.63
N VAL A 38 -16.89 -4.76 16.60
CA VAL A 38 -18.17 -5.51 16.57
C VAL A 38 -19.26 -4.89 17.46
N GLU A 39 -18.90 -3.89 18.27
CA GLU A 39 -19.80 -3.23 19.18
C GLU A 39 -20.92 -2.48 18.45
N LEU A 40 -21.96 -2.15 19.21
CA LEU A 40 -23.07 -1.36 18.70
C LEU A 40 -22.64 0.08 18.46
N HIS A 41 -22.75 0.53 17.22
CA HIS A 41 -22.49 1.91 16.84
C HIS A 41 -23.63 2.84 17.25
N LYS A 42 -23.38 4.15 17.41
CA LYS A 42 -24.39 5.17 17.73
C LYS A 42 -25.60 5.18 16.76
N LYS A 43 -25.47 4.61 15.58
CA LYS A 43 -26.56 4.44 14.60
C LYS A 43 -27.46 3.22 14.87
N GLY A 44 -27.28 2.50 15.97
CA GLY A 44 -28.11 1.33 16.32
C GLY A 44 -27.80 0.06 15.54
N VAL A 45 -26.69 0.00 14.82
CA VAL A 45 -26.20 -1.17 14.08
C VAL A 45 -24.77 -1.48 14.52
N SER A 46 -24.23 -2.67 14.17
CA SER A 46 -22.83 -3.00 14.48
C SER A 46 -21.86 -2.01 13.79
N ALA A 47 -20.74 -1.69 14.45
CA ALA A 47 -19.72 -0.82 13.88
C ALA A 47 -19.15 -1.43 12.57
N GLU A 48 -18.99 -2.75 12.51
CA GLU A 48 -18.63 -3.50 11.33
C GLU A 48 -19.56 -3.18 10.14
N ARG A 49 -20.89 -3.21 10.35
CA ARG A 49 -21.87 -2.86 9.32
C ARG A 49 -21.70 -1.42 8.83
N VAL A 50 -21.41 -0.50 9.72
CA VAL A 50 -21.15 0.91 9.33
C VAL A 50 -19.95 1.00 8.39
N VAL A 51 -18.87 0.29 8.70
CA VAL A 51 -17.65 0.26 7.86
C VAL A 51 -17.91 -0.33 6.48
N LEU A 52 -18.69 -1.42 6.39
CA LEU A 52 -18.89 -2.18 5.16
C LEU A 52 -20.09 -1.70 4.33
N SER A 53 -21.00 -0.89 4.86
CA SER A 53 -22.22 -0.48 4.14
C SER A 53 -22.48 1.03 4.10
N THR A 54 -21.63 1.84 4.71
CA THR A 54 -21.84 3.31 4.72
C THR A 54 -20.63 4.00 4.07
N LEU A 55 -20.89 4.86 3.08
CA LEU A 55 -19.86 5.71 2.49
C LEU A 55 -19.36 6.73 3.52
N HIS A 56 -18.06 7.00 3.49
CA HIS A 56 -17.39 7.93 4.40
C HIS A 56 -17.55 7.56 5.88
N ALA A 57 -17.70 6.29 6.18
CA ALA A 57 -17.78 5.76 7.53
C ALA A 57 -16.58 4.86 7.82
N GLY A 58 -15.86 5.15 8.87
CA GLY A 58 -14.73 4.32 9.33
C GLY A 58 -13.97 5.01 10.45
N GLY A 59 -13.34 4.24 11.32
CA GLY A 59 -12.50 4.73 12.42
C GLY A 59 -11.27 5.53 11.96
N LYS A 60 -11.02 5.63 10.67
CA LYS A 60 -9.95 6.43 10.05
C LYS A 60 -10.21 7.94 10.12
N PHE A 61 -11.43 8.35 10.46
CA PHE A 61 -11.76 9.75 10.75
C PHE A 61 -11.40 10.18 12.17
N ASP A 62 -10.99 9.23 13.03
CA ASP A 62 -10.45 9.55 14.34
C ASP A 62 -8.91 9.68 14.19
N ASN A 63 -8.44 10.93 14.05
CA ASN A 63 -7.06 11.30 13.67
C ASN A 63 -5.96 10.71 14.56
N ASN A 64 -6.29 10.05 15.66
CA ASN A 64 -5.31 9.49 16.58
C ASN A 64 -4.86 8.05 16.24
N ALA A 65 -5.65 7.29 15.45
CA ALA A 65 -5.38 5.86 15.23
C ALA A 65 -4.64 5.59 13.90
N TYR A 66 -4.84 6.42 12.87
CA TYR A 66 -4.32 6.17 11.53
C TYR A 66 -3.77 7.44 10.87
N LYS A 67 -2.62 7.92 11.36
CA LYS A 67 -2.01 9.19 10.91
C LYS A 67 -1.58 9.21 9.43
N THR A 68 -1.28 8.07 8.83
CA THR A 68 -0.76 7.98 7.46
C THR A 68 -1.42 6.86 6.67
N SER A 69 -2.75 6.78 6.74
CA SER A 69 -3.54 5.76 6.02
C SER A 69 -3.61 6.04 4.53
N GLY A 70 -3.53 4.99 3.71
CA GLY A 70 -3.85 5.05 2.28
C GLY A 70 -5.36 5.20 2.01
N GLY A 71 -6.20 4.81 2.95
CA GLY A 71 -7.66 4.78 2.85
C GLY A 71 -8.36 6.08 3.27
N LEU A 72 -8.01 7.22 2.68
CA LEU A 72 -8.45 8.56 3.06
C LEU A 72 -9.96 8.81 3.04
N HIS A 73 -10.71 8.11 2.20
CA HIS A 73 -12.13 8.44 1.98
C HIS A 73 -13.11 7.50 2.70
N GLY A 74 -12.61 6.45 3.38
CA GLY A 74 -13.48 5.49 4.09
C GLY A 74 -14.52 4.81 3.21
N VAL A 75 -14.21 4.61 1.93
CA VAL A 75 -15.15 4.03 0.94
C VAL A 75 -14.70 2.69 0.38
N GLY A 76 -13.43 2.30 0.52
CA GLY A 76 -12.89 1.11 -0.14
C GLY A 76 -13.65 -0.16 0.18
N ALA A 77 -13.90 -0.45 1.46
CA ALA A 77 -14.60 -1.67 1.87
C ALA A 77 -16.08 -1.66 1.47
N SER A 78 -16.76 -0.52 1.60
CA SER A 78 -18.18 -0.39 1.21
C SER A 78 -18.37 -0.46 -0.31
N VAL A 79 -17.42 0.03 -1.10
CA VAL A 79 -17.43 -0.11 -2.56
C VAL A 79 -17.23 -1.56 -2.97
N VAL A 80 -16.26 -2.28 -2.39
CA VAL A 80 -16.08 -3.73 -2.65
C VAL A 80 -17.35 -4.49 -2.33
N ASN A 81 -18.01 -4.18 -1.20
CA ASN A 81 -19.27 -4.79 -0.82
C ASN A 81 -20.38 -4.54 -1.87
N ALA A 82 -20.54 -3.30 -2.32
CA ALA A 82 -21.56 -2.94 -3.32
C ALA A 82 -21.30 -3.58 -4.70
N LEU A 83 -20.04 -3.81 -5.07
CA LEU A 83 -19.61 -4.38 -6.35
C LEU A 83 -19.45 -5.91 -6.31
N SER A 84 -19.81 -6.55 -5.20
CA SER A 84 -19.74 -8.00 -5.03
C SER A 84 -21.11 -8.64 -5.13
N GLU A 85 -21.19 -9.79 -5.80
CA GLU A 85 -22.38 -10.65 -5.76
C GLU A 85 -22.70 -11.04 -4.32
N TRP A 86 -21.67 -11.40 -3.56
CA TRP A 86 -21.73 -11.56 -2.11
C TRP A 86 -20.41 -11.17 -1.47
N LEU A 87 -20.50 -10.70 -0.22
CA LEU A 87 -19.37 -10.46 0.67
C LEU A 87 -19.70 -11.04 2.05
N GLU A 88 -18.73 -11.73 2.64
CA GLU A 88 -18.82 -12.24 4.00
C GLU A 88 -17.63 -11.76 4.83
N VAL A 89 -17.90 -11.26 6.01
CA VAL A 89 -16.88 -10.86 6.96
C VAL A 89 -16.92 -11.76 8.18
N GLU A 90 -15.76 -12.20 8.64
CA GLU A 90 -15.54 -12.82 9.94
C GLU A 90 -14.58 -11.95 10.74
N VAL A 91 -14.94 -11.70 11.99
CA VAL A 91 -14.10 -10.97 12.95
C VAL A 91 -13.76 -11.88 14.10
N TYR A 92 -12.48 -11.99 14.40
CA TYR A 92 -11.94 -12.75 15.53
C TYR A 92 -11.56 -11.75 16.62
N THR A 93 -12.24 -11.82 17.74
CA THR A 93 -12.00 -10.92 18.88
C THR A 93 -12.53 -11.52 20.18
N GLU A 94 -11.82 -11.32 21.29
CA GLU A 94 -12.21 -11.76 22.63
C GLU A 94 -12.63 -13.24 22.74
N GLY A 95 -11.92 -14.13 22.02
CA GLY A 95 -12.21 -15.57 22.02
C GLY A 95 -13.46 -15.97 21.22
N LYS A 96 -14.04 -15.07 20.45
CA LYS A 96 -15.28 -15.27 19.70
C LYS A 96 -15.08 -15.02 18.21
N ILE A 97 -15.91 -15.66 17.40
CA ILE A 97 -15.98 -15.45 15.95
C ILE A 97 -17.35 -14.85 15.64
N TYR A 98 -17.31 -13.63 15.10
CA TYR A 98 -18.51 -12.95 14.61
C TYR A 98 -18.54 -13.03 13.10
N ARG A 99 -19.75 -13.16 12.50
CA ARG A 99 -19.94 -13.25 11.06
C ARG A 99 -21.13 -12.42 10.61
N GLN A 100 -20.97 -11.76 9.45
CA GLN A 100 -22.04 -11.10 8.72
C GLN A 100 -21.87 -11.31 7.22
N ARG A 101 -22.99 -11.43 6.49
CA ARG A 101 -23.02 -11.59 5.05
C ARG A 101 -23.83 -10.50 4.39
N TYR A 102 -23.35 -10.10 3.23
CA TYR A 102 -23.96 -9.12 2.35
C TYR A 102 -24.15 -9.73 0.96
N GLU A 103 -25.18 -9.28 0.23
CA GLU A 103 -25.38 -9.56 -1.17
C GLU A 103 -25.65 -8.24 -1.89
N ARG A 104 -24.79 -7.90 -2.86
CA ARG A 104 -24.81 -6.63 -3.59
C ARG A 104 -24.93 -5.42 -2.65
N GLY A 105 -24.13 -5.40 -1.60
CA GLY A 105 -24.11 -4.38 -0.58
C GLY A 105 -25.25 -4.43 0.45
N ARG A 106 -26.23 -5.31 0.29
CA ARG A 106 -27.37 -5.44 1.21
C ARG A 106 -27.08 -6.43 2.31
N THR A 107 -27.29 -6.04 3.55
CA THR A 107 -27.15 -6.90 4.72
C THR A 107 -28.17 -8.05 4.70
N MET A 108 -27.71 -9.28 4.75
CA MET A 108 -28.58 -10.46 4.74
C MET A 108 -29.13 -10.82 6.13
N TYR A 109 -28.32 -10.60 7.16
CA TYR A 109 -28.67 -10.79 8.55
C TYR A 109 -27.78 -9.90 9.45
N PRO A 110 -28.21 -9.59 10.68
CA PRO A 110 -27.36 -8.86 11.65
C PRO A 110 -26.08 -9.62 11.99
N LEU A 111 -25.03 -8.90 12.37
CA LEU A 111 -23.80 -9.51 12.89
C LEU A 111 -24.14 -10.48 14.01
N LYS A 112 -23.64 -11.70 13.96
CA LYS A 112 -23.90 -12.74 14.94
C LYS A 112 -22.63 -13.49 15.32
N MET A 113 -22.53 -13.91 16.57
CA MET A 113 -21.53 -14.85 17.00
C MET A 113 -21.83 -16.23 16.40
N VAL A 114 -20.83 -16.83 15.76
CA VAL A 114 -20.97 -18.12 15.06
C VAL A 114 -20.09 -19.21 15.66
N GLY A 115 -19.17 -18.87 16.57
CA GLY A 115 -18.28 -19.82 17.18
C GLY A 115 -17.31 -19.17 18.16
N GLU A 116 -16.45 -20.01 18.74
CA GLU A 116 -15.37 -19.60 19.62
C GLU A 116 -14.01 -19.82 18.95
N CYS A 117 -13.01 -19.10 19.38
CA CYS A 117 -11.61 -19.24 18.95
C CYS A 117 -10.68 -19.05 20.15
N PRO A 118 -9.39 -19.39 20.03
CA PRO A 118 -8.41 -19.05 21.06
C PRO A 118 -8.49 -17.58 21.45
N ALA A 119 -8.32 -17.28 22.74
CA ALA A 119 -8.45 -15.91 23.27
C ALA A 119 -7.44 -14.91 22.68
N ASP A 120 -6.28 -15.41 22.24
CA ASP A 120 -5.21 -14.66 21.59
C ASP A 120 -5.40 -14.51 20.07
N LYS A 121 -6.41 -15.18 19.50
CA LYS A 121 -6.73 -15.07 18.07
C LYS A 121 -7.56 -13.82 17.81
N HIS A 122 -6.99 -12.94 16.99
CA HIS A 122 -7.64 -11.70 16.55
C HIS A 122 -7.45 -11.48 15.06
N GLY A 123 -8.20 -10.55 14.48
CA GLY A 123 -8.08 -10.16 13.07
C GLY A 123 -9.41 -10.15 12.35
N THR A 124 -9.33 -9.87 11.06
CA THR A 124 -10.47 -9.84 10.15
C THR A 124 -10.24 -10.79 8.97
N LYS A 125 -11.30 -11.46 8.54
CA LYS A 125 -11.32 -12.21 7.28
C LYS A 125 -12.49 -11.69 6.46
N VAL A 126 -12.20 -11.23 5.24
CA VAL A 126 -13.19 -10.76 4.27
C VAL A 126 -13.11 -11.63 3.04
N SER A 127 -14.20 -12.29 2.69
CA SER A 127 -14.35 -13.09 1.47
C SER A 127 -15.39 -12.44 0.57
N PHE A 128 -15.14 -12.34 -0.72
CA PHE A 128 -16.05 -11.68 -1.65
C PHE A 128 -15.92 -12.22 -3.07
N LEU A 129 -17.05 -12.21 -3.78
CA LEU A 129 -17.15 -12.62 -5.17
C LEU A 129 -17.52 -11.41 -6.03
N PRO A 130 -16.69 -11.02 -7.03
CA PRO A 130 -17.03 -9.93 -7.95
C PRO A 130 -18.35 -10.20 -8.67
N ASP A 131 -19.20 -9.17 -8.80
CA ASP A 131 -20.50 -9.31 -9.45
C ASP A 131 -20.33 -9.29 -10.98
N LYS A 132 -20.61 -10.42 -11.62
CA LYS A 132 -20.58 -10.59 -13.10
C LYS A 132 -21.61 -9.75 -13.86
N GLU A 133 -22.62 -9.20 -13.17
CA GLU A 133 -23.55 -8.25 -13.77
C GLU A 133 -22.94 -6.83 -13.87
N ILE A 134 -21.86 -6.57 -13.13
CA ILE A 134 -21.18 -5.27 -13.09
C ILE A 134 -19.85 -5.32 -13.86
N PHE A 135 -19.08 -6.41 -13.68
CA PHE A 135 -17.76 -6.57 -14.28
C PHE A 135 -17.81 -7.49 -15.50
N GLU A 136 -17.20 -7.07 -16.61
CA GLU A 136 -17.02 -7.90 -17.80
C GLU A 136 -16.06 -9.07 -17.54
N GLU A 137 -15.02 -8.83 -16.73
CA GLU A 137 -14.02 -9.83 -16.31
C GLU A 137 -14.01 -9.96 -14.79
N THR A 138 -14.22 -11.17 -14.29
CA THR A 138 -14.26 -11.48 -12.86
C THR A 138 -13.17 -12.46 -12.41
N VAL A 139 -12.36 -12.95 -13.36
CA VAL A 139 -11.25 -13.87 -13.05
C VAL A 139 -10.04 -13.08 -12.58
N TYR A 140 -9.59 -13.35 -11.36
CA TYR A 140 -8.39 -12.72 -10.82
C TYR A 140 -7.13 -13.22 -11.52
N ASP A 141 -6.30 -12.28 -11.98
CA ASP A 141 -4.96 -12.57 -12.50
C ASP A 141 -3.94 -12.70 -11.37
N TYR A 142 -3.38 -13.88 -11.23
CA TYR A 142 -2.42 -14.19 -10.16
C TYR A 142 -1.14 -13.37 -10.27
N ASP A 143 -0.61 -13.17 -11.48
CA ASP A 143 0.66 -12.47 -11.67
C ASP A 143 0.53 -10.97 -11.40
N THR A 144 -0.57 -10.36 -11.78
CA THR A 144 -0.89 -8.98 -11.43
C THR A 144 -0.96 -8.78 -9.90
N LEU A 145 -1.68 -9.65 -9.20
CA LEU A 145 -1.75 -9.59 -7.74
C LEU A 145 -0.39 -9.84 -7.08
N LYS A 146 0.38 -10.81 -7.61
CA LYS A 146 1.72 -11.12 -7.11
C LYS A 146 2.66 -9.91 -7.20
N ILE A 147 2.61 -9.14 -8.28
CA ILE A 147 3.40 -7.92 -8.45
C ILE A 147 2.97 -6.88 -7.41
N ARG A 148 1.68 -6.61 -7.30
CA ARG A 148 1.13 -5.60 -6.37
C ARG A 148 1.40 -5.93 -4.91
N LEU A 149 1.20 -7.16 -4.50
CA LEU A 149 1.43 -7.58 -3.11
C LEU A 149 2.92 -7.58 -2.75
N ARG A 150 3.80 -7.87 -3.73
CA ARG A 150 5.25 -7.71 -3.54
C ARG A 150 5.64 -6.25 -3.34
N GLU A 151 5.13 -5.32 -4.16
CA GLU A 151 5.35 -3.88 -3.99
C GLU A 151 4.91 -3.42 -2.60
N THR A 152 3.71 -3.82 -2.19
CA THR A 152 3.18 -3.52 -0.86
C THR A 152 4.11 -4.03 0.25
N ALA A 153 4.61 -5.27 0.14
CA ALA A 153 5.51 -5.84 1.13
C ALA A 153 6.86 -5.11 1.20
N PHE A 154 7.39 -4.62 0.08
CA PHE A 154 8.60 -3.78 0.09
C PHE A 154 8.38 -2.42 0.77
N LEU A 155 7.20 -1.84 0.61
CA LEU A 155 6.85 -0.54 1.19
C LEU A 155 6.48 -0.63 2.68
N THR A 156 6.19 -1.83 3.17
CA THR A 156 5.75 -2.10 4.55
C THR A 156 6.72 -3.06 5.23
N LYS A 157 7.82 -2.52 5.75
CA LYS A 157 8.88 -3.30 6.43
C LYS A 157 8.26 -4.27 7.45
N ASN A 158 8.73 -5.51 7.48
CA ASN A 158 8.32 -6.55 8.42
C ASN A 158 6.88 -7.07 8.29
N LEU A 159 6.10 -6.60 7.33
CA LEU A 159 4.79 -7.19 7.03
C LEU A 159 4.98 -8.43 6.15
N LYS A 160 4.42 -9.55 6.59
CA LYS A 160 4.39 -10.78 5.83
C LYS A 160 3.08 -10.84 5.03
N ILE A 161 3.19 -10.90 3.70
CA ILE A 161 2.03 -11.03 2.81
C ILE A 161 2.15 -12.35 2.04
N THR A 162 1.14 -13.20 2.13
CA THR A 162 1.07 -14.46 1.38
C THR A 162 -0.06 -14.38 0.36
N LEU A 163 0.25 -14.67 -0.90
CA LEU A 163 -0.72 -14.88 -1.96
C LEU A 163 -0.84 -16.38 -2.23
N ARG A 164 -2.04 -16.92 -2.07
CA ARG A 164 -2.39 -18.32 -2.34
C ARG A 164 -3.41 -18.39 -3.47
N ASP A 165 -3.21 -19.31 -4.38
CA ASP A 165 -4.16 -19.65 -5.44
C ASP A 165 -4.61 -21.08 -5.24
N ASP A 166 -5.87 -21.27 -4.83
CA ASP A 166 -6.46 -22.59 -4.58
C ASP A 166 -7.32 -23.07 -5.76
N ARG A 167 -7.25 -22.37 -6.90
CA ARG A 167 -7.91 -22.77 -8.16
C ARG A 167 -7.24 -24.01 -8.76
N GLU A 168 -7.08 -24.10 -10.06
CA GLU A 168 -6.58 -25.32 -10.74
C GLU A 168 -5.12 -25.65 -10.41
N GLU A 169 -4.23 -24.68 -10.53
CA GLU A 169 -2.80 -24.82 -10.24
C GLU A 169 -2.49 -24.24 -8.86
N LYS A 170 -2.54 -25.05 -7.84
CA LYS A 170 -2.24 -24.62 -6.48
C LYS A 170 -0.88 -23.95 -6.39
N LYS A 171 -0.87 -22.63 -6.20
CA LYS A 171 0.33 -21.79 -6.10
C LYS A 171 0.30 -21.01 -4.79
N GLU A 172 1.47 -20.86 -4.18
CA GLU A 172 1.61 -20.00 -3.02
C GLU A 172 2.91 -19.21 -3.10
N LYS A 173 2.85 -17.93 -2.78
CA LYS A 173 4.02 -17.05 -2.70
C LYS A 173 3.91 -16.14 -1.50
N THR A 174 4.96 -16.15 -0.67
CA THR A 174 5.09 -15.27 0.49
C THR A 174 6.10 -14.18 0.20
N PHE A 175 5.79 -12.96 0.62
CA PHE A 175 6.63 -11.78 0.57
C PHE A 175 6.84 -11.26 1.98
N HIS A 176 8.10 -11.05 2.36
CA HIS A 176 8.49 -10.49 3.64
C HIS A 176 9.85 -9.83 3.49
N TYR A 177 9.93 -8.52 3.69
CA TYR A 177 11.13 -7.73 3.45
C TYR A 177 11.44 -6.85 4.66
N GLU A 178 12.62 -7.05 5.25
CA GLU A 178 13.08 -6.28 6.40
C GLU A 178 13.78 -4.98 5.98
N GLY A 179 14.48 -5.00 4.85
CA GLY A 179 15.21 -3.86 4.31
C GLY A 179 14.35 -2.81 3.60
N GLY A 180 13.05 -3.10 3.37
CA GLY A 180 12.11 -2.15 2.82
C GLY A 180 12.48 -1.69 1.41
N ILE A 181 12.45 -0.37 1.16
CA ILE A 181 12.71 0.20 -0.17
C ILE A 181 14.15 0.01 -0.67
N LYS A 182 15.13 -0.25 0.21
CA LYS A 182 16.49 -0.64 -0.21
C LYS A 182 16.49 -1.99 -0.91
N GLU A 183 15.81 -2.97 -0.33
CA GLU A 183 15.63 -4.28 -0.96
C GLU A 183 14.83 -4.18 -2.25
N PHE A 184 13.87 -3.25 -2.31
CA PHE A 184 13.09 -2.99 -3.51
C PHE A 184 13.98 -2.51 -4.66
N VAL A 185 14.87 -1.55 -4.43
CA VAL A 185 15.85 -1.11 -5.44
C VAL A 185 16.74 -2.26 -5.88
N THR A 186 17.27 -3.06 -4.94
CA THR A 186 18.07 -4.25 -5.26
C THR A 186 17.28 -5.25 -6.12
N TYR A 187 16.02 -5.48 -5.78
CA TYR A 187 15.13 -6.35 -6.55
C TYR A 187 14.89 -5.83 -7.97
N LEU A 188 14.68 -4.53 -8.14
CA LEU A 188 14.47 -3.92 -9.47
C LEU A 188 15.74 -4.00 -10.32
N ASN A 189 16.92 -3.88 -9.71
CA ASN A 189 18.22 -3.93 -10.40
C ASN A 189 18.73 -5.37 -10.66
N ARG A 190 18.03 -6.41 -10.24
CA ARG A 190 18.51 -7.81 -10.31
C ARG A 190 18.91 -8.30 -11.71
N SER A 191 18.43 -7.67 -12.76
CA SER A 191 18.76 -7.99 -14.17
C SER A 191 19.79 -7.05 -14.80
N ASN A 192 20.27 -6.06 -14.04
CA ASN A 192 21.24 -5.08 -14.46
C ASN A 192 22.51 -5.20 -13.60
N VAL A 193 23.63 -4.67 -14.09
CA VAL A 193 24.87 -4.57 -13.31
C VAL A 193 24.90 -3.23 -12.59
N ALA A 194 24.91 -3.27 -11.26
CA ALA A 194 25.02 -2.05 -10.45
C ALA A 194 26.41 -1.40 -10.65
N LEU A 195 26.46 -0.07 -10.77
CA LEU A 195 27.73 0.65 -10.89
C LEU A 195 28.49 0.77 -9.56
N TYR A 196 27.80 0.51 -8.44
CA TYR A 196 28.36 0.46 -7.09
C TYR A 196 27.48 -0.44 -6.21
N ASP A 197 28.09 -1.08 -5.22
CA ASP A 197 27.44 -2.14 -4.43
C ASP A 197 26.36 -1.63 -3.49
N GLN A 198 26.58 -0.47 -2.89
CA GLN A 198 25.69 0.06 -1.85
C GLN A 198 24.51 0.81 -2.47
N VAL A 199 23.28 0.41 -2.10
CA VAL A 199 22.09 1.23 -2.34
C VAL A 199 22.15 2.48 -1.48
N ILE A 200 22.12 3.64 -2.10
CA ILE A 200 22.04 4.94 -1.41
C ILE A 200 20.66 5.05 -0.78
N TYR A 201 20.63 5.35 0.51
CA TYR A 201 19.37 5.49 1.27
C TYR A 201 19.42 6.71 2.14
N CYS A 202 18.34 7.47 2.16
CA CYS A 202 18.11 8.54 3.11
C CYS A 202 16.66 8.53 3.59
N GLU A 203 16.48 8.96 4.83
CA GLU A 203 15.16 9.17 5.44
C GLU A 203 15.17 10.45 6.24
N GLY A 204 14.03 11.08 6.36
CA GLY A 204 13.87 12.31 7.12
C GLY A 204 12.41 12.72 7.25
N SER A 205 12.21 13.79 7.99
CA SER A 205 10.88 14.36 8.22
C SER A 205 10.96 15.88 8.17
N LYS A 206 10.05 16.52 7.46
CA LYS A 206 9.92 17.98 7.40
C LYS A 206 8.47 18.37 7.16
N ASP A 207 7.98 19.37 7.89
CA ASP A 207 6.63 19.92 7.75
C ASP A 207 5.51 18.86 7.83
N GLY A 208 5.69 17.83 8.70
CA GLY A 208 4.73 16.72 8.85
C GLY A 208 4.82 15.63 7.75
N VAL A 209 5.71 15.80 6.77
CA VAL A 209 5.95 14.81 5.71
C VAL A 209 7.13 13.93 6.10
N LEU A 210 6.91 12.62 6.20
CA LEU A 210 7.98 11.62 6.31
C LEU A 210 8.44 11.24 4.91
N VAL A 211 9.74 11.19 4.70
CA VAL A 211 10.36 10.90 3.39
C VAL A 211 11.35 9.77 3.52
N GLU A 212 11.26 8.79 2.66
CA GLU A 212 12.27 7.75 2.43
C GLU A 212 12.64 7.75 0.95
N VAL A 213 13.94 7.71 0.67
CA VAL A 213 14.49 7.58 -0.68
C VAL A 213 15.53 6.48 -0.71
N ALA A 214 15.44 5.59 -1.69
CA ALA A 214 16.48 4.62 -2.00
C ALA A 214 16.80 4.70 -3.49
N MET A 215 18.10 4.67 -3.85
CA MET A 215 18.52 4.74 -5.25
C MET A 215 19.84 4.02 -5.50
N GLN A 216 20.04 3.56 -6.73
CA GLN A 216 21.26 2.96 -7.21
C GLN A 216 21.34 3.13 -8.74
N HIS A 217 22.52 3.43 -9.27
CA HIS A 217 22.76 3.43 -10.71
C HIS A 217 23.21 2.05 -11.21
N ASN A 218 22.84 1.74 -12.42
CA ASN A 218 23.20 0.50 -13.10
C ASN A 218 23.70 0.78 -14.52
N ASP A 219 24.11 -0.24 -15.24
CA ASP A 219 24.70 -0.18 -16.58
C ASP A 219 23.68 0.06 -17.71
N SER A 220 22.41 0.25 -17.39
CA SER A 220 21.40 0.62 -18.39
C SER A 220 21.38 2.13 -18.64
N TYR A 221 20.67 2.55 -19.69
CA TYR A 221 20.42 3.96 -20.00
C TYR A 221 19.01 4.40 -19.58
N THR A 222 18.27 3.55 -18.89
CA THR A 222 16.87 3.78 -18.56
C THR A 222 16.73 4.43 -17.18
N GLU A 223 15.92 5.48 -17.08
CA GLU A 223 15.46 6.05 -15.81
C GLU A 223 14.28 5.23 -15.28
N ASN A 224 14.45 4.57 -14.14
CA ASN A 224 13.43 3.78 -13.46
C ASN A 224 13.15 4.39 -12.08
N ILE A 225 12.26 5.36 -12.00
CA ILE A 225 11.90 6.04 -10.77
C ILE A 225 10.45 5.75 -10.42
N TYR A 226 10.23 5.20 -9.24
CA TYR A 226 8.90 4.90 -8.69
C TYR A 226 8.62 5.80 -7.50
N SER A 227 7.44 6.42 -7.48
CA SER A 227 7.03 7.31 -6.40
C SER A 227 5.76 6.83 -5.73
N PHE A 228 5.72 6.96 -4.39
CA PHE A 228 4.64 6.47 -3.56
C PHE A 228 4.24 7.53 -2.54
N VAL A 229 2.94 7.56 -2.24
CA VAL A 229 2.35 8.38 -1.18
C VAL A 229 1.46 7.49 -0.32
N ASN A 230 1.76 7.36 0.98
CA ASN A 230 1.05 6.47 1.89
C ASN A 230 0.92 5.04 1.33
N ASN A 231 1.99 4.51 0.74
CA ASN A 231 2.11 3.22 0.05
C ASN A 231 1.27 3.09 -1.25
N ILE A 232 0.68 4.17 -1.73
CA ILE A 232 -0.02 4.22 -3.01
C ILE A 232 0.96 4.62 -4.10
N ASN A 233 1.04 3.83 -5.17
CA ASN A 233 1.84 4.17 -6.35
C ASN A 233 1.27 5.41 -7.05
N THR A 234 2.13 6.37 -7.36
CA THR A 234 1.79 7.59 -8.09
C THR A 234 2.49 7.60 -9.45
N PRO A 235 1.97 6.87 -10.46
CA PRO A 235 2.64 6.71 -11.75
C PRO A 235 2.80 8.03 -12.51
N GLU A 236 1.95 9.02 -12.27
CA GLU A 236 2.07 10.38 -12.82
C GLU A 236 2.95 11.29 -11.94
N GLY A 237 3.55 10.75 -10.87
CA GLY A 237 4.42 11.47 -9.96
C GLY A 237 3.69 12.49 -9.08
N GLY A 238 4.16 13.71 -9.14
CA GLY A 238 3.64 14.84 -8.35
C GLY A 238 4.75 15.65 -7.72
N THR A 239 4.38 16.43 -6.70
CA THR A 239 5.27 17.39 -6.05
C THR A 239 6.49 16.74 -5.37
N HIS A 240 6.32 15.55 -4.77
CA HIS A 240 7.40 14.78 -4.14
C HIS A 240 8.44 14.30 -5.17
N LEU A 241 8.00 13.78 -6.32
CA LEU A 241 8.90 13.36 -7.39
C LEU A 241 9.63 14.57 -8.00
N THR A 242 8.93 15.69 -8.19
CA THR A 242 9.56 16.93 -8.66
C THR A 242 10.60 17.45 -7.66
N GLY A 243 10.30 17.39 -6.36
CA GLY A 243 11.25 17.73 -5.29
C GLY A 243 12.51 16.87 -5.36
N PHE A 244 12.35 15.56 -5.47
CA PHE A 244 13.46 14.62 -5.60
C PHE A 244 14.34 14.93 -6.81
N LYS A 245 13.77 15.07 -8.01
CA LYS A 245 14.53 15.33 -9.25
C LYS A 245 15.33 16.65 -9.14
N ASN A 246 14.74 17.69 -8.57
CA ASN A 246 15.40 18.98 -8.39
C ASN A 246 16.53 18.91 -7.35
N ALA A 247 16.26 18.28 -6.20
CA ALA A 247 17.26 18.13 -5.13
C ALA A 247 18.45 17.29 -5.59
N LEU A 248 18.18 16.20 -6.34
CA LEU A 248 19.21 15.33 -6.89
C LEU A 248 20.13 16.10 -7.83
N THR A 249 19.57 16.82 -8.81
CA THR A 249 20.34 17.61 -9.78
C THR A 249 21.19 18.66 -9.08
N LYS A 250 20.61 19.37 -8.11
CA LYS A 250 21.36 20.38 -7.31
C LYS A 250 22.49 19.74 -6.52
N THR A 251 22.21 18.67 -5.81
CA THR A 251 23.18 18.00 -4.92
C THR A 251 24.38 17.46 -5.69
N PHE A 252 24.18 16.83 -6.83
CA PHE A 252 25.27 16.32 -7.68
C PHE A 252 26.15 17.45 -8.20
N ASN A 253 25.56 18.54 -8.69
CA ASN A 253 26.33 19.69 -9.17
C ASN A 253 27.09 20.39 -8.04
N ASP A 254 26.44 20.64 -6.90
CA ASP A 254 27.09 21.27 -5.73
C ASP A 254 28.26 20.41 -5.22
N TYR A 255 28.07 19.10 -5.11
CA TYR A 255 29.10 18.15 -4.69
C TYR A 255 30.26 18.10 -5.69
N GLY A 256 29.94 18.02 -7.00
CA GLY A 256 30.93 17.96 -8.07
C GLY A 256 31.84 19.19 -8.07
N ARG A 257 31.27 20.39 -7.92
CA ARG A 257 32.03 21.64 -7.85
C ARG A 257 32.84 21.75 -6.56
N LYS A 258 32.22 21.49 -5.41
CA LYS A 258 32.88 21.52 -4.10
C LYS A 258 34.11 20.60 -4.02
N ASN A 259 34.02 19.43 -4.65
CA ASN A 259 35.12 18.44 -4.66
C ASN A 259 36.00 18.54 -5.90
N LYS A 260 35.84 19.57 -6.73
CA LYS A 260 36.62 19.80 -7.98
C LYS A 260 36.54 18.66 -8.99
N LEU A 261 35.46 17.88 -8.95
CA LEU A 261 35.12 16.86 -9.95
C LEU A 261 34.51 17.49 -11.20
N LEU A 262 33.89 18.66 -11.05
CA LEU A 262 33.35 19.50 -12.10
C LEU A 262 34.01 20.87 -12.00
N LYS A 263 34.67 21.35 -13.08
CA LYS A 263 35.34 22.65 -13.10
C LYS A 263 34.30 23.77 -13.18
N ASP A 264 34.64 24.96 -12.66
CA ASP A 264 33.74 26.12 -12.71
C ASP A 264 33.45 26.60 -14.15
N SER A 265 34.37 26.31 -15.07
CA SER A 265 34.19 26.60 -16.49
C SER A 265 33.35 25.58 -17.27
N GLU A 266 33.06 24.42 -16.66
CA GLU A 266 32.27 23.38 -17.32
C GLU A 266 30.76 23.61 -17.06
N PRO A 267 29.88 23.27 -18.03
CA PRO A 267 28.44 23.37 -17.80
C PRO A 267 28.01 22.46 -16.65
N ALA A 268 26.94 22.84 -15.98
CA ALA A 268 26.33 21.97 -14.96
C ALA A 268 25.79 20.70 -15.61
N LEU A 269 25.85 19.59 -14.88
CA LEU A 269 25.22 18.34 -15.30
C LEU A 269 23.71 18.55 -15.39
N SER A 270 23.10 18.06 -16.45
CA SER A 270 21.66 18.06 -16.58
C SER A 270 21.00 17.03 -15.65
N GLY A 271 19.72 17.21 -15.35
CA GLY A 271 18.99 16.20 -14.60
C GLY A 271 18.90 14.87 -15.33
N GLU A 272 18.88 14.87 -16.67
CA GLU A 272 18.85 13.67 -17.50
C GLU A 272 20.17 12.89 -17.40
N ASP A 273 21.31 13.58 -17.48
CA ASP A 273 22.63 12.95 -17.30
C ASP A 273 22.76 12.23 -15.95
N ILE A 274 22.23 12.85 -14.88
CA ILE A 274 22.34 12.32 -13.52
C ILE A 274 21.41 11.11 -13.32
N ARG A 275 20.26 11.08 -13.99
CA ARG A 275 19.26 10.01 -13.83
C ARG A 275 19.40 8.88 -14.85
N GLU A 276 20.31 8.99 -15.79
CA GLU A 276 20.61 7.91 -16.73
C GLU A 276 21.09 6.67 -15.97
N GLY A 277 20.46 5.51 -16.22
CA GLY A 277 20.74 4.26 -15.52
C GLY A 277 20.31 4.22 -14.06
N MET A 278 19.51 5.19 -13.58
CA MET A 278 19.08 5.25 -12.20
C MET A 278 17.84 4.39 -11.96
N THR A 279 17.88 3.57 -10.90
CA THR A 279 16.71 2.99 -10.25
C THR A 279 16.52 3.68 -8.90
N ALA A 280 15.35 4.29 -8.67
CA ALA A 280 15.05 4.99 -7.42
C ALA A 280 13.61 4.75 -6.97
N ILE A 281 13.43 4.71 -5.65
CA ILE A 281 12.14 4.67 -4.96
C ILE A 281 12.04 5.91 -4.08
N ILE A 282 10.97 6.68 -4.25
CA ILE A 282 10.61 7.80 -3.39
C ILE A 282 9.31 7.44 -2.69
N SER A 283 9.34 7.36 -1.36
CA SER A 283 8.15 7.09 -0.54
C SER A 283 7.94 8.22 0.43
N VAL A 284 6.77 8.85 0.38
CA VAL A 284 6.37 9.87 1.35
C VAL A 284 5.14 9.43 2.13
N LYS A 285 5.08 9.84 3.40
CA LYS A 285 3.89 9.65 4.24
C LYS A 285 3.40 11.01 4.70
N ILE A 286 2.13 11.30 4.42
CA ILE A 286 1.48 12.59 4.66
C ILE A 286 0.14 12.32 5.32
N GLU A 287 -0.23 13.09 6.35
CA GLU A 287 -1.52 12.91 7.05
C GLU A 287 -2.71 13.24 6.15
N GLU A 288 -2.62 14.30 5.37
CA GLU A 288 -3.70 14.78 4.48
C GLU A 288 -3.21 14.90 3.03
N PRO A 289 -2.96 13.78 2.30
CA PRO A 289 -2.52 13.86 0.93
C PRO A 289 -3.63 14.37 0.00
N GLN A 290 -3.25 15.31 -0.85
CA GLN A 290 -4.10 15.90 -1.88
C GLN A 290 -3.67 15.37 -3.24
N PHE A 291 -4.50 14.55 -3.85
CA PHE A 291 -4.26 13.99 -5.17
C PHE A 291 -5.02 14.76 -6.25
N GLU A 292 -4.46 14.83 -7.47
CA GLU A 292 -5.13 15.43 -8.63
C GLU A 292 -6.24 14.53 -9.21
N GLY A 293 -6.93 13.75 -8.39
CA GLY A 293 -8.03 12.91 -8.82
C GLY A 293 -8.25 11.70 -7.93
N GLN A 294 -9.40 11.06 -8.09
CA GLN A 294 -9.79 9.89 -7.30
C GLN A 294 -8.90 8.66 -7.52
N THR A 295 -8.27 8.56 -8.67
CA THR A 295 -7.32 7.47 -8.99
C THR A 295 -5.99 7.58 -8.26
N LYS A 296 -5.74 8.71 -7.56
CA LYS A 296 -4.54 8.96 -6.72
C LYS A 296 -3.21 8.83 -7.46
N GLN A 297 -3.18 9.12 -8.76
CA GLN A 297 -2.02 8.90 -9.61
C GLN A 297 -0.96 9.99 -9.47
N LYS A 298 -1.34 11.19 -8.99
CA LYS A 298 -0.46 12.35 -8.88
C LYS A 298 -0.70 13.14 -7.60
N LEU A 299 0.39 13.42 -6.87
CA LEU A 299 0.34 14.20 -5.63
C LEU A 299 0.40 15.71 -5.91
N GLY A 300 -0.49 16.47 -5.26
CA GLY A 300 -0.57 17.93 -5.39
C GLY A 300 0.02 18.73 -4.22
N ASN A 301 0.27 18.12 -3.06
CA ASN A 301 0.73 18.79 -1.85
C ASN A 301 2.05 19.58 -2.08
N SER A 302 2.02 20.90 -1.92
CA SER A 302 3.22 21.75 -2.13
C SER A 302 4.32 21.50 -1.10
N GLU A 303 3.97 21.20 0.15
CA GLU A 303 4.91 20.89 1.25
C GLU A 303 5.76 19.65 0.95
N ALA A 304 5.21 18.65 0.25
CA ALA A 304 5.96 17.45 -0.13
C ALA A 304 7.17 17.76 -1.01
N ARG A 305 7.08 18.77 -1.89
CA ARG A 305 8.20 19.20 -2.72
C ARG A 305 9.35 19.75 -1.89
N GLY A 306 9.05 20.47 -0.83
CA GLY A 306 10.06 21.07 0.04
C GLY A 306 10.62 20.10 1.08
N ALA A 307 9.86 19.04 1.40
CA ALA A 307 10.29 18.01 2.33
C ALA A 307 11.28 17.04 1.70
N VAL A 308 11.03 16.63 0.46
CA VAL A 308 11.93 15.76 -0.31
C VAL A 308 13.13 16.53 -0.82
#